data_3458a15eb73ef7290d7dde2f9a557c3e
#
_entry.id   3458a15eb73ef7290d7dde2f9a557c3e
#
_cell.length_a   1.000
_cell.length_b   1.000
_cell.length_c   1.000
_cell.angle_alpha   90.00
_cell.angle_beta   90.00
_cell.angle_gamma   90.00
#
_symmetry.space_group_name_H-M   'P 1'
#
loop_
_entity.id
_entity.type
_entity.pdbx_description
1 polymer ?
#
loop_
_entity_poly.entity_id
_entity_poly.type
_entity_poly.pdbx_seq_one_letter_code
_entity_poly.pdbx_strand_id
1 'polypeptide(L)'
;MGRAVDFKAKAHIFRNTAFMLKCSFKSAPIATILIYLAYIAENVYYAVVFNVMFLQTAISIIEGNGTFKEFAIKISLIVFGKIAVDLFSYIVFHPVREKYEFKYEGYINRMIFEKAQQVELACYETPEFFDNYNRATWVVEKGAYKRIIEGSAWTLGSVISIIFLVIYLY
;
A
#
# COMPACT_ATOMS: atom_id res chain seq x y z
N MET A 1 -31.53 -13.26 8.37
CA MET A 1 -31.41 -12.47 7.12
C MET A 1 -30.13 -11.62 7.03
N GLY A 2 -29.48 -11.23 8.13
CA GLY A 2 -28.28 -10.37 8.17
C GLY A 2 -26.97 -10.98 7.59
N ARG A 3 -26.74 -12.29 7.73
CA ARG A 3 -25.46 -12.92 7.29
C ARG A 3 -25.28 -13.04 5.77
N ALA A 4 -26.35 -13.23 5.02
CA ALA A 4 -26.26 -13.37 3.55
C ALA A 4 -26.03 -12.03 2.84
N VAL A 5 -26.55 -10.94 3.41
CA VAL A 5 -26.32 -9.57 2.89
C VAL A 5 -24.86 -9.16 3.11
N ASP A 6 -24.28 -9.51 4.28
CA ASP A 6 -22.87 -9.22 4.61
C ASP A 6 -21.88 -9.94 3.68
N PHE A 7 -22.16 -11.18 3.29
CA PHE A 7 -21.30 -11.95 2.40
C PHE A 7 -21.28 -11.40 0.96
N LYS A 8 -22.44 -10.98 0.44
CA LYS A 8 -22.51 -10.33 -0.90
C LYS A 8 -21.79 -8.98 -0.90
N ALA A 9 -21.95 -8.16 0.15
CA ALA A 9 -21.26 -6.90 0.29
C ALA A 9 -19.73 -7.09 0.34
N LYS A 10 -19.22 -8.05 1.10
CA LYS A 10 -17.80 -8.39 1.17
C LYS A 10 -17.25 -8.89 -0.17
N ALA A 11 -17.99 -9.71 -0.91
CA ALA A 11 -17.59 -10.18 -2.25
C ALA A 11 -17.49 -9.01 -3.24
N HIS A 12 -18.38 -8.01 -3.17
CA HIS A 12 -18.30 -6.80 -3.99
C HIS A 12 -17.07 -5.94 -3.64
N ILE A 13 -16.74 -5.80 -2.36
CA ILE A 13 -15.55 -5.06 -1.93
C ILE A 13 -14.28 -5.73 -2.47
N PHE A 14 -14.17 -7.05 -2.33
CA PHE A 14 -13.02 -7.81 -2.85
C PHE A 14 -12.85 -7.66 -4.36
N ARG A 15 -13.94 -7.77 -5.11
CA ARG A 15 -13.92 -7.62 -6.56
C ARG A 15 -13.51 -6.21 -6.99
N ASN A 16 -14.02 -5.19 -6.30
CA ASN A 16 -13.67 -3.80 -6.58
C ASN A 16 -12.20 -3.50 -6.23
N THR A 17 -11.70 -4.02 -5.12
CA THR A 17 -10.28 -3.91 -4.74
C THR A 17 -9.39 -4.57 -5.77
N ALA A 18 -9.71 -5.81 -6.19
CA ALA A 18 -8.96 -6.52 -7.23
C ALA A 18 -8.97 -5.79 -8.57
N PHE A 19 -10.10 -5.18 -8.95
CA PHE A 19 -10.20 -4.35 -10.14
C PHE A 19 -9.27 -3.14 -10.06
N MET A 20 -9.30 -2.40 -8.95
CA MET A 20 -8.45 -1.23 -8.73
C MET A 20 -6.96 -1.59 -8.77
N LEU A 21 -6.57 -2.71 -8.14
CA LEU A 21 -5.20 -3.22 -8.21
C LEU A 21 -4.79 -3.57 -9.64
N LYS A 22 -5.66 -4.25 -10.38
CA LYS A 22 -5.40 -4.58 -11.79
C LYS A 22 -5.19 -3.31 -12.63
N CYS A 23 -5.99 -2.26 -12.40
CA CYS A 23 -5.82 -0.96 -13.07
C CYS A 23 -4.47 -0.32 -12.70
N SER A 24 -4.06 -0.39 -11.43
CA SER A 24 -2.78 0.10 -10.94
C SER A 24 -1.60 -0.56 -11.66
N PHE A 25 -1.58 -1.89 -11.72
CA PHE A 25 -0.54 -2.64 -12.43
C PHE A 25 -0.55 -2.41 -13.94
N LYS A 26 -1.71 -2.11 -14.55
CA LYS A 26 -1.79 -1.78 -15.98
C LYS A 26 -1.32 -0.37 -16.31
N SER A 27 -1.64 0.59 -15.46
CA SER A 27 -1.31 2.01 -15.70
C SER A 27 0.15 2.34 -15.43
N ALA A 28 0.71 1.82 -14.33
CA ALA A 28 2.06 2.15 -13.88
C ALA A 28 2.70 0.98 -13.09
N PRO A 29 3.09 -0.13 -13.76
CA PRO A 29 3.53 -1.36 -13.08
C PRO A 29 4.76 -1.13 -12.18
N ILE A 30 5.77 -0.44 -12.67
CA ILE A 30 7.01 -0.18 -11.92
C ILE A 30 6.73 0.66 -10.68
N ALA A 31 5.96 1.73 -10.81
CA ALA A 31 5.63 2.59 -9.68
C ALA A 31 4.79 1.84 -8.63
N THR A 32 3.83 1.01 -9.06
CA THR A 32 3.05 0.16 -8.17
C THR A 32 3.95 -0.79 -7.38
N ILE A 33 4.88 -1.48 -8.04
CA ILE A 33 5.83 -2.38 -7.38
C ILE A 33 6.70 -1.62 -6.38
N LEU A 34 7.23 -0.45 -6.75
CA LEU A 34 8.05 0.37 -5.85
C LEU A 34 7.28 0.82 -4.61
N ILE A 35 6.01 1.22 -4.75
CA ILE A 35 5.14 1.58 -3.62
C ILE A 35 4.97 0.38 -2.67
N TYR A 36 4.69 -0.81 -3.21
CA TYR A 36 4.57 -2.02 -2.39
C TYR A 36 5.88 -2.36 -1.68
N LEU A 37 7.01 -2.28 -2.39
CA LEU A 37 8.33 -2.54 -1.80
C LEU A 37 8.66 -1.55 -0.68
N ALA A 38 8.33 -0.26 -0.83
CA ALA A 38 8.54 0.73 0.21
C ALA A 38 7.73 0.41 1.48
N TYR A 39 6.43 0.08 1.34
CA TYR A 39 5.60 -0.31 2.49
C TYR A 39 6.08 -1.61 3.15
N ILE A 40 6.51 -2.61 2.36
CA ILE A 40 7.07 -3.85 2.89
C ILE A 40 8.36 -3.56 3.65
N ALA A 41 9.28 -2.79 3.06
CA ALA A 41 10.55 -2.44 3.69
C ALA A 41 10.35 -1.71 5.01
N GLU A 42 9.45 -0.71 5.07
CA GLU A 42 9.14 0.00 6.31
C GLU A 42 8.56 -0.93 7.38
N ASN A 43 7.57 -1.75 7.02
CA ASN A 43 6.92 -2.65 7.98
C ASN A 43 7.89 -3.71 8.51
N VAL A 44 8.64 -4.37 7.63
CA VAL A 44 9.63 -5.38 8.03
C VAL A 44 10.72 -4.76 8.88
N TYR A 45 11.24 -3.61 8.46
CA TYR A 45 12.28 -2.92 9.22
C TYR A 45 11.81 -2.56 10.62
N TYR A 46 10.63 -1.95 10.73
CA TYR A 46 10.08 -1.55 12.02
C TYR A 46 9.77 -2.75 12.92
N ALA A 47 9.11 -3.77 12.40
CA ALA A 47 8.70 -4.93 13.19
C ALA A 47 9.89 -5.79 13.63
N VAL A 48 10.83 -6.10 12.73
CA VAL A 48 11.92 -7.05 12.99
C VAL A 48 13.15 -6.32 13.53
N VAL A 49 13.67 -5.35 12.78
CA VAL A 49 14.96 -4.74 13.13
C VAL A 49 14.80 -3.80 14.32
N PHE A 50 13.84 -2.87 14.26
CA PHE A 50 13.71 -1.89 15.32
C PHE A 50 13.16 -2.50 16.60
N ASN A 51 12.06 -3.24 16.58
CA ASN A 51 11.47 -3.78 17.82
C ASN A 51 12.25 -4.96 18.38
N VAL A 52 12.66 -5.92 17.57
CA VAL A 52 13.26 -7.17 18.08
C VAL A 52 14.76 -7.01 18.29
N MET A 53 15.51 -6.59 17.27
CA MET A 53 16.97 -6.49 17.37
C MET A 53 17.42 -5.39 18.35
N PHE A 54 16.68 -4.25 18.40
CA PHE A 54 16.94 -3.20 19.37
C PHE A 54 16.71 -3.69 20.80
N LEU A 55 15.57 -4.34 21.08
CA LEU A 55 15.27 -4.89 22.40
C LEU A 55 16.28 -5.95 22.82
N GLN A 56 16.62 -6.88 21.95
CA GLN A 56 17.65 -7.91 22.28
C GLN A 56 19.01 -7.27 22.58
N THR A 57 19.38 -6.25 21.82
CA THR A 57 20.65 -5.54 22.06
C THR A 57 20.62 -4.80 23.40
N ALA A 58 19.49 -4.20 23.77
CA ALA A 58 19.33 -3.54 25.08
C ALA A 58 19.37 -4.56 26.24
N ILE A 59 18.68 -5.69 26.12
CA ILE A 59 18.65 -6.75 27.12
C ILE A 59 20.05 -7.34 27.32
N SER A 60 20.80 -7.60 26.25
CA SER A 60 22.15 -8.18 26.34
C SER A 60 23.13 -7.35 27.14
N ILE A 61 22.94 -6.04 27.19
CA ILE A 61 23.75 -5.14 28.06
C ILE A 61 23.29 -5.19 29.50
N ILE A 62 22.00 -5.19 29.75
CA ILE A 62 21.46 -5.26 31.12
C ILE A 62 21.92 -6.55 31.81
N GLU A 63 21.98 -7.64 31.04
CA GLU A 63 22.48 -8.94 31.51
C GLU A 63 24.00 -9.02 31.64
N GLY A 64 24.75 -7.97 31.29
CA GLY A 64 26.21 -7.93 31.39
C GLY A 64 26.96 -8.76 30.32
N ASN A 65 26.24 -9.23 29.29
CA ASN A 65 26.78 -10.11 28.26
C ASN A 65 27.36 -9.34 27.03
N GLY A 66 27.53 -8.03 27.12
CA GLY A 66 28.03 -7.21 26.02
C GLY A 66 28.87 -6.02 26.46
N THR A 67 29.78 -5.59 25.60
CA THR A 67 30.53 -4.36 25.81
C THR A 67 29.76 -3.16 25.29
N PHE A 68 29.94 -1.99 25.93
CA PHE A 68 29.35 -0.74 25.46
C PHE A 68 29.72 -0.43 23.99
N LYS A 69 30.93 -0.83 23.56
CA LYS A 69 31.36 -0.64 22.17
C LYS A 69 30.53 -1.46 21.18
N GLU A 70 30.23 -2.73 21.49
CA GLU A 70 29.38 -3.58 20.64
C GLU A 70 27.95 -3.06 20.54
N PHE A 71 27.42 -2.56 21.63
CA PHE A 71 26.13 -1.90 21.64
C PHE A 71 26.11 -0.68 20.73
N ALA A 72 27.06 0.22 20.90
CA ALA A 72 27.13 1.44 20.09
C ALA A 72 27.21 1.11 18.59
N ILE A 73 27.98 0.08 18.22
CA ILE A 73 28.05 -0.36 16.81
C ILE A 73 26.70 -0.91 16.33
N LYS A 74 26.06 -1.81 17.10
CA LYS A 74 24.77 -2.40 16.70
C LYS A 74 23.68 -1.33 16.56
N ILE A 75 23.59 -0.40 17.53
CA ILE A 75 22.64 0.71 17.46
C ILE A 75 22.91 1.62 16.24
N SER A 76 24.19 1.92 16.00
CA SER A 76 24.55 2.72 14.82
C SER A 76 24.10 2.06 13.51
N LEU A 77 24.28 0.73 13.39
CA LEU A 77 23.81 -0.01 12.21
C LEU A 77 22.29 0.01 12.07
N ILE A 78 21.56 -0.14 13.19
CA ILE A 78 20.09 -0.03 13.19
C ILE A 78 19.66 1.37 12.75
N VAL A 79 20.27 2.43 13.26
CA VAL A 79 19.95 3.80 12.89
C VAL A 79 20.27 4.08 11.41
N PHE A 80 21.43 3.67 10.93
CA PHE A 80 21.81 3.81 9.53
C PHE A 80 20.86 3.04 8.59
N GLY A 81 20.47 1.83 8.95
CA GLY A 81 19.50 1.05 8.20
C GLY A 81 18.14 1.77 8.14
N LYS A 82 17.68 2.39 9.25
CA LYS A 82 16.44 3.19 9.26
C LYS A 82 16.53 4.37 8.32
N ILE A 83 17.62 5.12 8.36
CA ILE A 83 17.84 6.26 7.45
C ILE A 83 17.78 5.80 5.99
N ALA A 84 18.40 4.67 5.65
CA ALA A 84 18.37 4.14 4.28
C ALA A 84 16.95 3.77 3.83
N VAL A 85 16.17 3.10 4.70
CA VAL A 85 14.76 2.79 4.42
C VAL A 85 13.93 4.07 4.27
N ASP A 86 14.11 5.06 5.16
CA ASP A 86 13.38 6.32 5.09
C ASP A 86 13.71 7.12 3.83
N LEU A 87 14.98 7.16 3.41
CA LEU A 87 15.38 7.81 2.15
C LEU A 87 14.74 7.11 0.94
N PHE A 88 14.74 5.78 0.91
CA PHE A 88 14.08 5.01 -0.14
C PHE A 88 12.58 5.32 -0.18
N SER A 89 11.91 5.25 0.97
CA SER A 89 10.48 5.56 1.09
C SER A 89 10.17 6.99 0.69
N TYR A 90 11.01 7.95 1.07
CA TYR A 90 10.87 9.34 0.68
C TYR A 90 10.87 9.52 -0.85
N ILE A 91 11.83 8.89 -1.54
CA ILE A 91 11.92 8.93 -3.00
C ILE A 91 10.69 8.28 -3.64
N VAL A 92 10.19 7.17 -3.07
CA VAL A 92 9.02 6.47 -3.61
C VAL A 92 7.74 7.25 -3.35
N PHE A 93 7.54 7.76 -2.14
CA PHE A 93 6.29 8.42 -1.74
C PHE A 93 6.15 9.87 -2.22
N HIS A 94 7.18 10.48 -2.78
CA HIS A 94 7.10 11.81 -3.36
C HIS A 94 7.14 11.75 -4.89
N PRO A 95 8.29 11.69 -5.58
CA PRO A 95 8.31 11.83 -7.03
C PRO A 95 7.73 10.62 -7.79
N VAL A 96 7.89 9.39 -7.25
CA VAL A 96 7.36 8.19 -7.92
C VAL A 96 5.84 8.14 -7.77
N ARG A 97 5.33 8.46 -6.58
CA ARG A 97 3.89 8.48 -6.28
C ARG A 97 3.16 9.52 -7.12
N GLU A 98 3.66 10.76 -7.24
CA GLU A 98 3.03 11.80 -8.06
C GLU A 98 2.90 11.35 -9.54
N LYS A 99 3.97 10.79 -10.10
CA LYS A 99 3.93 10.25 -11.46
C LYS A 99 2.98 9.07 -11.60
N TYR A 100 2.89 8.24 -10.56
CA TYR A 100 1.96 7.13 -10.50
C TYR A 100 0.51 7.63 -10.51
N GLU A 101 0.18 8.58 -9.65
CA GLU A 101 -1.16 9.15 -9.52
C GLU A 101 -1.63 9.74 -10.86
N PHE A 102 -0.81 10.54 -11.50
CA PHE A 102 -1.12 11.11 -12.80
C PHE A 102 -1.40 10.04 -13.87
N LYS A 103 -0.58 8.98 -13.93
CA LYS A 103 -0.81 7.88 -14.89
C LYS A 103 -2.04 7.07 -14.57
N TYR A 104 -2.30 6.81 -13.30
CA TYR A 104 -3.46 6.05 -12.87
C TYR A 104 -4.76 6.81 -13.16
N GLU A 105 -4.82 8.08 -12.77
CA GLU A 105 -5.98 8.95 -13.03
C GLU A 105 -6.26 9.07 -14.52
N GLY A 106 -5.23 9.31 -15.33
CA GLY A 106 -5.34 9.35 -16.78
C GLY A 106 -5.88 8.03 -17.37
N TYR A 107 -5.41 6.90 -16.87
CA TYR A 107 -5.87 5.58 -17.31
C TYR A 107 -7.35 5.34 -16.96
N ILE A 108 -7.78 5.66 -15.74
CA ILE A 108 -9.17 5.48 -15.31
C ILE A 108 -10.10 6.46 -16.04
N ASN A 109 -9.73 7.74 -16.15
CA ASN A 109 -10.52 8.73 -16.86
C ASN A 109 -10.72 8.33 -18.34
N ARG A 110 -9.67 7.82 -18.99
CA ARG A 110 -9.79 7.28 -20.34
C ARG A 110 -10.76 6.10 -20.41
N MET A 111 -10.71 5.16 -19.45
CA MET A 111 -11.65 4.05 -19.39
C MET A 111 -13.12 4.53 -19.21
N ILE A 112 -13.33 5.52 -18.33
CA ILE A 112 -14.67 6.10 -18.11
C ILE A 112 -15.18 6.74 -19.42
N PHE A 113 -14.32 7.52 -20.09
CA PHE A 113 -14.67 8.17 -21.34
C PHE A 113 -14.97 7.18 -22.47
N GLU A 114 -14.11 6.15 -22.66
CA GLU A 114 -14.34 5.10 -23.65
C GLU A 114 -15.65 4.33 -23.39
N LYS A 115 -15.98 4.10 -22.12
CA LYS A 115 -17.25 3.49 -21.74
C LYS A 115 -18.44 4.41 -22.00
N ALA A 116 -18.32 5.69 -21.67
CA ALA A 116 -19.37 6.66 -21.95
C ALA A 116 -19.66 6.76 -23.46
N GLN A 117 -18.64 6.77 -24.31
CA GLN A 117 -18.83 6.82 -25.77
C GLN A 117 -19.54 5.60 -26.36
N GLN A 118 -19.53 4.44 -25.69
CA GLN A 118 -20.20 3.22 -26.13
C GLN A 118 -21.68 3.17 -25.75
N VAL A 119 -22.17 4.13 -24.98
CA VAL A 119 -23.55 4.18 -24.50
C VAL A 119 -24.41 4.88 -25.54
N GLU A 120 -25.61 4.35 -25.81
CA GLU A 120 -26.56 4.97 -26.72
C GLU A 120 -27.01 6.37 -26.23
N LEU A 121 -27.25 7.27 -27.16
CA LEU A 121 -27.60 8.66 -26.87
C LEU A 121 -28.79 8.78 -25.90
N ALA A 122 -29.80 7.91 -26.05
CA ALA A 122 -30.97 7.85 -25.18
C ALA A 122 -30.62 7.58 -23.69
N CYS A 123 -29.52 6.89 -23.40
CA CYS A 123 -29.10 6.63 -22.03
C CYS A 123 -28.53 7.88 -21.34
N TYR A 124 -27.98 8.84 -22.11
CA TYR A 124 -27.50 10.12 -21.58
C TYR A 124 -28.60 11.00 -20.99
N GLU A 125 -29.86 10.77 -21.39
CA GLU A 125 -31.00 11.50 -20.85
C GLU A 125 -31.54 10.91 -19.55
N THR A 126 -31.00 9.77 -19.10
CA THR A 126 -31.45 9.10 -17.87
C THR A 126 -30.67 9.60 -16.63
N PRO A 127 -31.38 9.94 -15.53
CA PRO A 127 -30.72 10.34 -14.28
C PRO A 127 -29.76 9.27 -13.75
N GLU A 128 -30.06 7.99 -13.96
CA GLU A 128 -29.25 6.85 -13.53
C GLU A 128 -27.86 6.84 -14.19
N PHE A 129 -27.78 7.21 -15.47
CA PHE A 129 -26.49 7.33 -16.17
C PHE A 129 -25.62 8.41 -15.52
N PHE A 130 -26.18 9.59 -15.27
CA PHE A 130 -25.46 10.69 -14.63
C PHE A 130 -24.99 10.35 -13.22
N ASP A 131 -25.83 9.66 -12.44
CA ASP A 131 -25.45 9.21 -11.10
C ASP A 131 -24.26 8.21 -11.14
N ASN A 132 -24.31 7.26 -12.07
CA ASN A 132 -23.22 6.29 -12.23
C ASN A 132 -21.94 6.94 -12.77
N TYR A 133 -22.04 7.85 -13.71
CA TYR A 133 -20.92 8.61 -14.24
C TYR A 133 -20.28 9.48 -13.15
N ASN A 134 -21.08 10.25 -12.42
CA ASN A 134 -20.61 11.08 -11.31
C ASN A 134 -19.96 10.25 -10.20
N ARG A 135 -20.50 9.09 -9.87
CA ARG A 135 -19.86 8.17 -8.89
C ARG A 135 -18.50 7.66 -9.38
N ALA A 136 -18.40 7.33 -10.66
CA ALA A 136 -17.14 6.86 -11.24
C ALA A 136 -16.07 7.95 -11.25
N THR A 137 -16.41 9.18 -11.67
CA THR A 137 -15.48 10.31 -11.66
C THR A 137 -15.12 10.75 -10.25
N TRP A 138 -16.07 10.75 -9.32
CA TRP A 138 -15.83 11.09 -7.93
C TRP A 138 -14.79 10.19 -7.25
N VAL A 139 -14.77 8.88 -7.56
CA VAL A 139 -13.78 7.95 -7.03
C VAL A 139 -12.36 8.35 -7.43
N VAL A 140 -12.19 8.87 -8.65
CA VAL A 140 -10.90 9.36 -9.17
C VAL A 140 -10.55 10.68 -8.51
N GLU A 141 -11.43 11.65 -8.54
CA GLU A 141 -11.21 13.00 -7.98
C GLU A 141 -10.89 12.98 -6.47
N LYS A 142 -11.55 12.13 -5.70
CA LYS A 142 -11.30 11.98 -4.27
C LYS A 142 -10.11 11.08 -3.94
N GLY A 143 -9.46 10.51 -4.94
CA GLY A 143 -8.30 9.65 -4.74
C GLY A 143 -8.60 8.41 -3.90
N ALA A 144 -9.83 7.88 -3.95
CA ALA A 144 -10.22 6.70 -3.17
C ALA A 144 -9.36 5.47 -3.50
N TYR A 145 -8.85 5.39 -4.73
CA TYR A 145 -7.91 4.35 -5.17
C TYR A 145 -6.59 4.37 -4.38
N LYS A 146 -6.12 5.55 -3.93
CA LYS A 146 -4.89 5.69 -3.13
C LYS A 146 -4.99 4.86 -1.85
N ARG A 147 -6.10 5.01 -1.12
CA ARG A 147 -6.35 4.27 0.13
C ARG A 147 -6.40 2.76 -0.08
N ILE A 148 -6.92 2.30 -1.22
CA ILE A 148 -6.97 0.87 -1.55
C ILE A 148 -5.56 0.33 -1.78
N ILE A 149 -4.74 1.04 -2.56
CA ILE A 149 -3.38 0.61 -2.90
C ILE A 149 -2.47 0.66 -1.68
N GLU A 150 -2.49 1.78 -0.96
CA GLU A 150 -1.71 1.96 0.28
C GLU A 150 -2.13 0.96 1.35
N GLY A 151 -3.45 0.79 1.58
CA GLY A 151 -3.96 -0.15 2.55
C GLY A 151 -3.63 -1.60 2.22
N SER A 152 -3.69 -1.98 0.94
CA SER A 152 -3.29 -3.34 0.51
C SER A 152 -1.78 -3.57 0.62
N ALA A 153 -0.96 -2.56 0.29
CA ALA A 153 0.49 -2.62 0.43
C ALA A 153 0.91 -2.71 1.90
N TRP A 154 0.30 -1.89 2.76
CA TRP A 154 0.53 -1.93 4.21
C TRP A 154 0.13 -3.28 4.82
N THR A 155 -1.04 -3.82 4.44
CA THR A 155 -1.51 -5.14 4.90
C THR A 155 -0.55 -6.25 4.48
N LEU A 156 -0.09 -6.23 3.22
CA LEU A 156 0.89 -7.19 2.72
C LEU A 156 2.22 -7.08 3.49
N GLY A 157 2.70 -5.86 3.72
CA GLY A 157 3.90 -5.60 4.52
C GLY A 157 3.77 -6.15 5.94
N SER A 158 2.63 -5.96 6.58
CA SER A 158 2.36 -6.48 7.93
C SER A 158 2.35 -8.02 7.98
N VAL A 159 1.73 -8.67 6.99
CA VAL A 159 1.73 -10.15 6.90
C VAL A 159 3.16 -10.68 6.71
N ILE A 160 3.93 -10.08 5.83
CA ILE A 160 5.34 -10.44 5.60
C ILE A 160 6.15 -10.24 6.89
N SER A 161 5.95 -9.14 7.60
CA SER A 161 6.63 -8.86 8.87
C SER A 161 6.33 -9.91 9.94
N ILE A 162 5.08 -10.37 10.04
CA ILE A 162 4.70 -11.45 10.96
C ILE A 162 5.43 -12.75 10.60
N ILE A 163 5.51 -13.08 9.30
CA ILE A 163 6.24 -14.28 8.84
C ILE A 163 7.71 -14.18 9.23
N PHE A 164 8.36 -13.04 8.99
CA PHE A 164 9.75 -12.82 9.40
C PHE A 164 9.94 -12.93 10.92
N LEU A 165 9.02 -12.36 11.71
CA LEU A 165 9.07 -12.48 13.16
C LEU A 165 8.97 -13.93 13.63
N VAL A 166 8.07 -14.71 13.05
CA VAL A 166 7.93 -16.14 13.39
C VAL A 166 9.20 -16.90 13.05
N ILE A 167 9.77 -16.70 11.85
CA ILE A 167 11.03 -17.34 11.44
C ILE A 167 12.19 -16.94 12.35
N TYR A 168 12.23 -15.70 12.79
CA TYR A 168 13.31 -15.18 13.64
C TYR A 168 13.23 -15.70 15.07
N LEU A 169 12.03 -15.93 15.59
CA LEU A 169 11.81 -16.38 16.98
C LEU A 169 11.84 -17.91 17.12
N TYR A 170 11.78 -18.67 16.01
CA TYR A 170 11.80 -20.14 16.02
C TYR A 170 13.18 -20.68 15.68
#